data_2e9513df8dc9a40fce7f1f2e2e402349
#
_entry.id   2e9513df8dc9a40fce7f1f2e2e402349
#
_cell.length_a   1.000
_cell.length_b   1.000
_cell.length_c   1.000
_cell.angle_alpha   90.00
_cell.angle_beta   90.00
_cell.angle_gamma   90.00
#
_symmetry.space_group_name_H-M   'P 1'
#
loop_
_entity.id
_entity.type
_entity.pdbx_description
1 polymer ?
#
loop_
_entity_poly.entity_id
_entity_poly.type
_entity_poly.pdbx_seq_one_letter_code
_entity_poly.pdbx_strand_id
1 'polypeptide(L)'
;MFKLLPISKYILYKFKNKFINRNVIFSGNIRDSIPIYLKTYISFVNTHQYDYYIWLKKFLKNKVHYDLVDNLLINKFNTLLFFWLKNKSESIFLLENILSILSINSDIYIIGENNSGINQIKNIEKFNNINFNKIISARKCSIYYGLLNKKIFFNKNFYWINYYYKNYIINSLPGVFSSNKLDYGSELLISTIKPNNIKGKILEIGCGSGIISTIIGGTTNKKYLLFSIDINSNAITSSKKTILVNNIKNTYVFPSDVYSNINEKFDLIISNPPFHVGLNYSLDIIYKIIYNVKKYLKYGGELRFVANNFLPYFKLFKKKKQIHILCKNKNFTVYSIKNI
;
A
#
# COMPACT_ATOMS: atom_id res chain seq x y z
N MET A 1 -14.07 3.74 -10.24
CA MET A 1 -14.82 2.47 -10.28
C MET A 1 -13.89 1.38 -10.82
N PHE A 2 -13.70 0.28 -10.08
CA PHE A 2 -12.87 -0.84 -10.53
C PHE A 2 -13.64 -1.68 -11.55
N LYS A 3 -13.05 -1.87 -12.73
CA LYS A 3 -13.64 -2.64 -13.83
C LYS A 3 -13.07 -4.06 -13.84
N LEU A 4 -13.79 -4.99 -14.48
CA LEU A 4 -13.25 -6.34 -14.75
C LEU A 4 -12.05 -6.26 -15.69
N LEU A 5 -10.90 -6.78 -15.24
CA LEU A 5 -9.71 -6.94 -16.05
C LEU A 5 -9.88 -8.08 -17.09
N PRO A 6 -9.12 -8.06 -18.20
CA PRO A 6 -9.21 -9.11 -19.22
C PRO A 6 -8.99 -10.53 -18.68
N ILE A 7 -8.08 -10.71 -17.73
CA ILE A 7 -7.84 -12.01 -17.11
C ILE A 7 -9.02 -12.45 -16.24
N SER A 8 -9.64 -11.52 -15.52
CA SER A 8 -10.82 -11.81 -14.68
C SER A 8 -12.05 -12.17 -15.51
N LYS A 9 -12.25 -11.52 -16.66
CA LYS A 9 -13.27 -11.94 -17.64
C LYS A 9 -13.02 -13.37 -18.12
N TYR A 10 -11.76 -13.70 -18.38
CA TYR A 10 -11.37 -15.05 -18.79
C TYR A 10 -11.63 -16.09 -17.69
N ILE A 11 -11.32 -15.77 -16.43
CA ILE A 11 -11.60 -16.64 -15.27
C ILE A 11 -13.12 -16.87 -15.13
N LEU A 12 -13.93 -15.82 -15.22
CA LEU A 12 -15.40 -15.93 -15.19
C LEU A 12 -15.93 -16.82 -16.31
N TYR A 13 -15.37 -16.70 -17.50
CA TYR A 13 -15.80 -17.53 -18.65
C TYR A 13 -15.41 -18.99 -18.49
N LYS A 14 -14.13 -19.30 -18.17
CA LYS A 14 -13.58 -20.65 -18.19
C LYS A 14 -13.76 -21.43 -16.89
N PHE A 15 -13.79 -20.75 -15.75
CA PHE A 15 -13.66 -21.41 -14.44
C PHE A 15 -14.86 -21.16 -13.51
N LYS A 16 -15.87 -20.36 -13.90
CA LYS A 16 -16.99 -20.02 -13.01
C LYS A 16 -17.61 -21.23 -12.30
N ASN A 17 -17.80 -22.34 -13.04
CA ASN A 17 -18.46 -23.54 -12.53
C ASN A 17 -17.62 -24.26 -11.45
N LYS A 18 -16.27 -24.05 -11.43
CA LYS A 18 -15.39 -24.64 -10.40
C LYS A 18 -15.56 -23.99 -9.03
N PHE A 19 -16.16 -22.79 -8.97
CA PHE A 19 -16.24 -22.00 -7.75
C PHE A 19 -17.63 -21.92 -7.13
N ILE A 20 -18.68 -22.45 -7.78
CA ILE A 20 -20.09 -22.27 -7.36
C ILE A 20 -20.31 -22.75 -5.91
N ASN A 21 -19.80 -23.95 -5.56
CA ASN A 21 -19.98 -24.56 -4.23
C ASN A 21 -18.73 -24.39 -3.34
N ARG A 22 -17.91 -23.37 -3.59
CA ARG A 22 -16.65 -23.14 -2.87
C ARG A 22 -16.73 -21.91 -1.96
N ASN A 23 -16.04 -21.98 -0.84
CA ASN A 23 -15.74 -20.85 0.01
C ASN A 23 -14.44 -20.21 -0.48
N VAL A 24 -14.59 -19.14 -1.25
CA VAL A 24 -13.48 -18.50 -1.95
C VAL A 24 -12.98 -17.29 -1.19
N ILE A 25 -11.65 -17.23 -0.97
CA ILE A 25 -10.97 -16.02 -0.55
C ILE A 25 -10.12 -15.47 -1.71
N PHE A 26 -10.30 -14.18 -1.97
CA PHE A 26 -9.47 -13.40 -2.89
C PHE A 26 -8.42 -12.63 -2.12
N SER A 27 -7.17 -12.59 -2.59
CA SER A 27 -6.10 -11.83 -1.95
C SER A 27 -5.01 -11.40 -2.93
N GLY A 28 -4.00 -10.68 -2.44
CA GLY A 28 -2.90 -10.13 -3.24
C GLY A 28 -3.25 -8.81 -3.93
N ASN A 29 -2.68 -8.58 -5.12
CA ASN A 29 -2.89 -7.33 -5.89
C ASN A 29 -4.19 -7.37 -6.71
N ILE A 30 -5.29 -7.74 -6.07
CA ILE A 30 -6.59 -7.68 -6.73
C ILE A 30 -7.12 -6.25 -6.71
N ARG A 31 -7.36 -5.68 -7.90
CA ARG A 31 -7.91 -4.32 -8.08
C ARG A 31 -8.94 -4.30 -9.21
N ASP A 32 -9.86 -5.26 -9.17
CA ASP A 32 -10.97 -5.33 -10.12
C ASP A 32 -12.28 -5.82 -9.48
N SER A 33 -13.32 -5.97 -10.27
CA SER A 33 -14.66 -6.30 -9.78
C SER A 33 -14.98 -7.80 -9.78
N ILE A 34 -14.02 -8.71 -10.04
CA ILE A 34 -14.28 -10.16 -10.09
C ILE A 34 -14.94 -10.71 -8.81
N PRO A 35 -14.59 -10.25 -7.57
CA PRO A 35 -15.23 -10.80 -6.37
C PRO A 35 -16.73 -10.53 -6.29
N ILE A 36 -17.25 -9.56 -7.05
CA ILE A 36 -18.68 -9.22 -7.10
C ILE A 36 -19.41 -10.11 -8.11
N TYR A 37 -18.71 -10.48 -9.20
CA TYR A 37 -19.35 -11.21 -10.32
C TYR A 37 -19.17 -12.72 -10.24
N LEU A 38 -18.14 -13.22 -9.53
CA LEU A 38 -17.91 -14.64 -9.40
C LEU A 38 -18.93 -15.25 -8.43
N LYS A 39 -19.78 -16.11 -8.95
CA LYS A 39 -20.75 -16.84 -8.15
C LYS A 39 -20.05 -17.94 -7.35
N THR A 40 -20.06 -17.79 -6.04
CA THR A 40 -19.45 -18.73 -5.08
C THR A 40 -20.42 -18.97 -3.94
N TYR A 41 -20.22 -20.00 -3.14
CA TYR A 41 -21.01 -20.18 -1.90
C TYR A 41 -20.70 -19.04 -0.90
N ILE A 42 -19.40 -18.79 -0.64
CA ILE A 42 -18.94 -17.62 0.09
C ILE A 42 -17.85 -16.94 -0.74
N SER A 43 -17.97 -15.63 -0.93
CA SER A 43 -16.93 -14.78 -1.51
C SER A 43 -16.41 -13.83 -0.45
N PHE A 44 -15.13 -13.90 -0.15
CA PHE A 44 -14.45 -13.03 0.82
C PHE A 44 -13.21 -12.40 0.18
N VAL A 45 -12.93 -11.15 0.51
CA VAL A 45 -11.78 -10.44 -0.03
C VAL A 45 -10.89 -9.94 1.08
N ASN A 46 -9.63 -10.34 1.04
CA ASN A 46 -8.56 -9.73 1.80
C ASN A 46 -7.80 -8.75 0.91
N THR A 47 -7.65 -7.52 1.34
CA THR A 47 -6.94 -6.49 0.59
C THR A 47 -6.07 -5.63 1.50
N HIS A 48 -4.95 -5.14 0.95
CA HIS A 48 -4.00 -4.24 1.61
C HIS A 48 -4.12 -2.80 1.09
N GLN A 49 -5.13 -2.51 0.25
CA GLN A 49 -5.35 -1.21 -0.38
C GLN A 49 -6.67 -0.60 0.12
N TYR A 50 -6.59 0.52 0.83
CA TYR A 50 -7.73 1.13 1.52
C TYR A 50 -8.83 1.63 0.58
N ASP A 51 -8.48 2.19 -0.58
CA ASP A 51 -9.44 2.64 -1.60
C ASP A 51 -10.27 1.47 -2.14
N TYR A 52 -9.61 0.32 -2.38
CA TYR A 52 -10.28 -0.89 -2.84
C TYR A 52 -11.15 -1.51 -1.74
N TYR A 53 -10.67 -1.51 -0.49
CA TYR A 53 -11.45 -1.93 0.67
C TYR A 53 -12.75 -1.14 0.81
N ILE A 54 -12.68 0.19 0.80
CA ILE A 54 -13.86 1.06 0.93
C ILE A 54 -14.83 0.86 -0.26
N TRP A 55 -14.28 0.68 -1.47
CA TRP A 55 -15.12 0.41 -2.64
C TRP A 55 -15.85 -0.93 -2.52
N LEU A 56 -15.16 -2.01 -2.16
CA LEU A 56 -15.76 -3.35 -2.01
C LEU A 56 -16.78 -3.44 -0.89
N LYS A 57 -16.57 -2.72 0.21
CA LYS A 57 -17.55 -2.70 1.34
C LYS A 57 -18.95 -2.30 0.91
N LYS A 58 -19.10 -1.49 -0.14
CA LYS A 58 -20.41 -1.10 -0.69
C LYS A 58 -21.18 -2.29 -1.27
N PHE A 59 -20.49 -3.33 -1.72
CA PHE A 59 -21.08 -4.50 -2.37
C PHE A 59 -21.04 -5.76 -1.48
N LEU A 60 -19.94 -5.98 -0.78
CA LEU A 60 -19.66 -7.21 -0.04
C LEU A 60 -19.80 -7.04 1.49
N LYS A 61 -20.06 -5.82 1.98
CA LYS A 61 -20.26 -5.47 3.40
C LYS A 61 -19.11 -6.00 4.28
N ASN A 62 -19.42 -6.92 5.22
CA ASN A 62 -18.46 -7.54 6.15
C ASN A 62 -17.65 -8.72 5.56
N LYS A 63 -17.81 -9.02 4.28
CA LYS A 63 -16.99 -10.03 3.58
C LYS A 63 -15.73 -9.44 2.96
N VAL A 64 -15.27 -8.29 3.44
CA VAL A 64 -14.04 -7.63 3.03
C VAL A 64 -13.20 -7.32 4.26
N HIS A 65 -11.94 -7.74 4.23
CA HIS A 65 -10.96 -7.48 5.27
C HIS A 65 -9.84 -6.59 4.74
N TYR A 66 -9.43 -5.61 5.53
CA TYR A 66 -8.27 -4.75 5.26
C TYR A 66 -7.17 -5.07 6.26
N ASP A 67 -5.96 -5.36 5.78
CA ASP A 67 -4.79 -5.79 6.54
C ASP A 67 -4.53 -7.32 6.47
N LEU A 68 -3.53 -7.80 7.21
CA LEU A 68 -3.23 -9.22 7.35
C LEU A 68 -4.42 -9.95 7.98
N VAL A 69 -4.68 -11.15 7.50
CA VAL A 69 -5.71 -12.00 8.12
C VAL A 69 -5.21 -12.58 9.44
N ASP A 70 -6.14 -12.78 10.35
CA ASP A 70 -5.92 -13.36 11.66
C ASP A 70 -6.56 -14.75 11.82
N ASN A 71 -6.38 -15.33 13.00
CA ASN A 71 -6.87 -16.66 13.33
C ASN A 71 -8.40 -16.80 13.33
N LEU A 72 -9.17 -15.70 13.34
CA LEU A 72 -10.65 -15.73 13.31
C LEU A 72 -11.18 -16.27 11.97
N LEU A 73 -10.36 -16.27 10.94
CA LEU A 73 -10.69 -16.76 9.61
C LEU A 73 -10.16 -18.18 9.31
N ILE A 74 -9.53 -18.84 10.28
CA ILE A 74 -8.95 -20.19 10.09
C ILE A 74 -10.02 -21.19 9.62
N ASN A 75 -9.65 -21.95 8.60
CA ASN A 75 -10.42 -23.05 8.00
C ASN A 75 -11.82 -22.67 7.47
N LYS A 76 -12.09 -21.38 7.26
CA LYS A 76 -13.36 -20.92 6.67
C LYS A 76 -13.39 -21.02 5.14
N PHE A 77 -12.23 -21.12 4.52
CA PHE A 77 -12.08 -21.11 3.06
C PHE A 77 -11.38 -22.37 2.57
N ASN A 78 -11.82 -22.87 1.43
CA ASN A 78 -11.25 -24.03 0.75
C ASN A 78 -10.75 -23.72 -0.66
N THR A 79 -10.77 -22.45 -1.06
CA THR A 79 -10.28 -22.01 -2.38
C THR A 79 -9.70 -20.63 -2.26
N LEU A 80 -8.48 -20.45 -2.76
CA LEU A 80 -7.78 -19.17 -2.85
C LEU A 80 -7.61 -18.74 -4.30
N LEU A 81 -7.99 -17.48 -4.60
CA LEU A 81 -7.58 -16.76 -5.79
C LEU A 81 -6.61 -15.65 -5.36
N PHE A 82 -5.32 -15.87 -5.57
CA PHE A 82 -4.28 -14.92 -5.20
C PHE A 82 -3.73 -14.19 -6.43
N PHE A 83 -3.80 -12.87 -6.41
CA PHE A 83 -3.29 -12.02 -7.47
C PHE A 83 -1.86 -11.58 -7.14
N TRP A 84 -0.90 -12.11 -7.90
CA TRP A 84 0.53 -11.93 -7.68
C TRP A 84 0.96 -10.48 -7.90
N LEU A 85 1.80 -9.94 -6.99
CA LEU A 85 2.34 -8.60 -7.06
C LEU A 85 3.67 -8.58 -7.84
N LYS A 86 4.06 -7.41 -8.34
CA LYS A 86 5.40 -7.22 -8.95
C LYS A 86 6.53 -7.32 -7.94
N ASN A 87 6.28 -6.93 -6.69
CA ASN A 87 7.23 -7.14 -5.59
C ASN A 87 7.14 -8.58 -5.09
N LYS A 88 8.18 -9.37 -5.37
CA LYS A 88 8.25 -10.78 -5.00
C LYS A 88 8.17 -10.98 -3.48
N SER A 89 8.90 -10.18 -2.70
CA SER A 89 8.92 -10.32 -1.24
C SER A 89 7.56 -10.04 -0.61
N GLU A 90 6.86 -9.03 -1.13
CA GLU A 90 5.49 -8.72 -0.71
C GLU A 90 4.51 -9.85 -1.11
N SER A 91 4.65 -10.39 -2.32
CA SER A 91 3.82 -11.53 -2.76
C SER A 91 3.99 -12.75 -1.86
N ILE A 92 5.23 -13.11 -1.50
CA ILE A 92 5.53 -14.23 -0.60
C ILE A 92 4.92 -13.98 0.78
N PHE A 93 5.13 -12.80 1.33
CA PHE A 93 4.62 -12.39 2.64
C PHE A 93 3.10 -12.51 2.74
N LEU A 94 2.39 -11.94 1.76
CA LEU A 94 0.93 -11.95 1.74
C LEU A 94 0.38 -13.34 1.44
N LEU A 95 1.02 -14.09 0.55
CA LEU A 95 0.61 -15.45 0.23
C LEU A 95 0.77 -16.39 1.42
N GLU A 96 1.90 -16.32 2.15
CA GLU A 96 2.12 -17.13 3.34
C GLU A 96 1.08 -16.81 4.43
N ASN A 97 0.75 -15.53 4.64
CA ASN A 97 -0.31 -15.14 5.57
C ASN A 97 -1.67 -15.74 5.19
N ILE A 98 -2.09 -15.67 3.93
CA ILE A 98 -3.36 -16.23 3.48
C ILE A 98 -3.36 -17.76 3.53
N LEU A 99 -2.26 -18.42 3.13
CA LEU A 99 -2.17 -19.88 3.17
C LEU A 99 -2.28 -20.43 4.60
N SER A 100 -1.83 -19.67 5.61
CA SER A 100 -1.87 -20.11 7.02
C SER A 100 -3.28 -20.30 7.57
N ILE A 101 -4.28 -19.63 6.98
CA ILE A 101 -5.69 -19.73 7.42
C ILE A 101 -6.52 -20.73 6.61
N LEU A 102 -5.99 -21.25 5.50
CA LEU A 102 -6.72 -22.19 4.66
C LEU A 102 -6.78 -23.59 5.27
N SER A 103 -7.81 -24.35 4.91
CA SER A 103 -7.90 -25.78 5.22
C SER A 103 -6.89 -26.58 4.39
N ILE A 104 -6.41 -27.71 4.92
CA ILE A 104 -5.70 -28.69 4.10
C ILE A 104 -6.62 -29.13 2.95
N ASN A 105 -6.06 -29.49 1.81
CA ASN A 105 -6.76 -29.79 0.56
C ASN A 105 -7.52 -28.59 -0.06
N SER A 106 -7.15 -27.36 0.30
CA SER A 106 -7.66 -26.17 -0.39
C SER A 106 -7.05 -26.02 -1.77
N ASP A 107 -7.88 -25.61 -2.74
CA ASP A 107 -7.47 -25.24 -4.09
C ASP A 107 -6.81 -23.85 -4.10
N ILE A 108 -5.64 -23.74 -4.71
CA ILE A 108 -4.88 -22.49 -4.78
C ILE A 108 -4.69 -22.10 -6.24
N TYR A 109 -5.20 -20.93 -6.61
CA TYR A 109 -5.00 -20.32 -7.93
C TYR A 109 -4.16 -19.06 -7.78
N ILE A 110 -2.94 -19.06 -8.33
CA ILE A 110 -2.06 -17.89 -8.37
C ILE A 110 -2.18 -17.26 -9.74
N ILE A 111 -2.62 -16.01 -9.82
CA ILE A 111 -2.88 -15.25 -11.04
C ILE A 111 -1.92 -14.06 -11.09
N GLY A 112 -1.21 -13.85 -12.18
CA GLY A 112 -0.34 -12.67 -12.31
C GLY A 112 0.10 -12.39 -13.74
N GLU A 113 0.54 -11.16 -13.98
CA GLU A 113 1.12 -10.76 -15.25
C GLU A 113 2.41 -11.56 -15.52
N ASN A 114 2.67 -11.92 -16.78
CA ASN A 114 3.86 -12.70 -17.15
C ASN A 114 5.18 -12.03 -16.79
N ASN A 115 5.20 -10.68 -16.75
CA ASN A 115 6.35 -9.85 -16.37
C ASN A 115 6.41 -9.51 -14.86
N SER A 116 5.51 -10.07 -14.04
CA SER A 116 5.49 -9.84 -12.58
C SER A 116 6.40 -10.76 -11.78
N GLY A 117 7.11 -11.68 -12.45
CA GLY A 117 7.89 -12.72 -11.77
C GLY A 117 7.05 -13.90 -11.25
N ILE A 118 5.77 -14.00 -11.60
CA ILE A 118 4.87 -15.10 -11.18
C ILE A 118 5.43 -16.48 -11.52
N ASN A 119 6.20 -16.62 -12.62
CA ASN A 119 6.78 -17.89 -13.03
C ASN A 119 7.73 -18.49 -11.97
N GLN A 120 8.24 -17.68 -11.05
CA GLN A 120 9.12 -18.13 -9.97
C GLN A 120 8.37 -18.87 -8.85
N ILE A 121 7.02 -18.85 -8.83
CA ILE A 121 6.23 -19.48 -7.75
C ILE A 121 6.60 -20.96 -7.53
N LYS A 122 6.96 -21.67 -8.59
CA LYS A 122 7.38 -23.08 -8.52
C LYS A 122 8.67 -23.31 -7.74
N ASN A 123 9.54 -22.31 -7.67
CA ASN A 123 10.89 -22.40 -7.12
C ASN A 123 11.02 -21.67 -5.77
N ILE A 124 9.91 -21.31 -5.13
CA ILE A 124 9.93 -20.66 -3.82
C ILE A 124 9.94 -21.76 -2.75
N GLU A 125 11.06 -21.92 -2.06
CA GLU A 125 11.28 -22.96 -1.02
C GLU A 125 10.17 -22.99 0.03
N LYS A 126 9.67 -21.84 0.47
CA LYS A 126 8.57 -21.74 1.44
C LYS A 126 7.29 -22.46 1.00
N PHE A 127 7.12 -22.71 -0.30
CA PHE A 127 5.94 -23.32 -0.89
C PHE A 127 6.23 -24.69 -1.54
N ASN A 128 7.36 -25.30 -1.23
CA ASN A 128 7.75 -26.63 -1.77
C ASN A 128 6.72 -27.74 -1.46
N ASN A 129 5.89 -27.53 -0.44
CA ASN A 129 4.79 -28.44 -0.10
C ASN A 129 3.58 -28.32 -1.05
N ILE A 130 3.60 -27.35 -1.97
CA ILE A 130 2.54 -27.10 -2.94
C ILE A 130 3.14 -27.27 -4.33
N ASN A 131 2.67 -28.30 -5.05
CA ASN A 131 3.11 -28.53 -6.43
C ASN A 131 2.35 -27.57 -7.37
N PHE A 132 2.91 -26.40 -7.61
CA PHE A 132 2.32 -25.40 -8.51
C PHE A 132 2.53 -25.77 -9.98
N ASN A 133 1.46 -26.04 -10.71
CA ASN A 133 1.45 -26.28 -12.13
C ASN A 133 0.81 -25.10 -12.89
N LYS A 134 1.47 -24.69 -13.99
CA LYS A 134 0.91 -23.68 -14.88
C LYS A 134 -0.23 -24.28 -15.68
N ILE A 135 -1.45 -23.80 -15.46
CA ILE A 135 -2.64 -24.32 -16.12
C ILE A 135 -3.10 -23.43 -17.28
N ILE A 136 -2.77 -22.15 -17.27
CA ILE A 136 -3.19 -21.17 -18.28
C ILE A 136 -2.08 -20.15 -18.55
N SER A 137 -1.98 -19.74 -19.84
CA SER A 137 -1.30 -18.52 -20.26
C SER A 137 -2.25 -17.75 -21.20
N ALA A 138 -2.85 -16.67 -20.72
CA ALA A 138 -3.82 -15.88 -21.46
C ALA A 138 -3.83 -14.41 -21.03
N ARG A 139 -4.15 -13.49 -21.94
CA ARG A 139 -4.32 -12.06 -21.64
C ARG A 139 -3.11 -11.42 -20.96
N LYS A 140 -1.89 -11.82 -21.39
CA LYS A 140 -0.58 -11.42 -20.80
C LYS A 140 -0.39 -11.84 -19.33
N CYS A 141 -1.22 -12.78 -18.84
CA CYS A 141 -1.16 -13.34 -17.50
C CYS A 141 -0.93 -14.85 -17.55
N SER A 142 -0.39 -15.38 -16.47
CA SER A 142 -0.34 -16.81 -16.18
C SER A 142 -1.20 -17.16 -14.98
N ILE A 143 -1.79 -18.35 -14.99
CA ILE A 143 -2.49 -18.93 -13.85
C ILE A 143 -1.78 -20.22 -13.47
N TYR A 144 -1.38 -20.31 -12.22
CA TYR A 144 -0.84 -21.50 -11.60
C TYR A 144 -1.87 -22.09 -10.65
N TYR A 145 -1.96 -23.41 -10.63
CA TYR A 145 -2.81 -24.15 -9.71
C TYR A 145 -1.93 -25.05 -8.83
N GLY A 146 -2.29 -25.17 -7.56
CA GLY A 146 -1.73 -26.11 -6.60
C GLY A 146 -2.74 -26.48 -5.53
N LEU A 147 -2.46 -27.59 -4.83
CA LEU A 147 -3.26 -28.08 -3.71
C LEU A 147 -2.47 -27.90 -2.41
N LEU A 148 -3.11 -27.40 -1.35
CA LEU A 148 -2.48 -27.22 -0.05
C LEU A 148 -2.40 -28.56 0.69
N ASN A 149 -1.28 -29.27 0.56
CA ASN A 149 -1.11 -30.62 1.14
C ASN A 149 -0.73 -30.60 2.63
N LYS A 150 -0.11 -29.50 3.10
CA LYS A 150 0.32 -29.35 4.49
C LYS A 150 0.00 -27.94 4.98
N LYS A 151 -0.29 -27.81 6.25
CA LYS A 151 -0.51 -26.51 6.91
C LYS A 151 0.75 -25.65 6.79
N ILE A 152 0.56 -24.39 6.44
CA ILE A 152 1.63 -23.38 6.45
C ILE A 152 1.51 -22.56 7.72
N PHE A 153 2.63 -22.32 8.35
CA PHE A 153 2.73 -21.48 9.54
C PHE A 153 3.21 -20.08 9.14
N PHE A 154 2.49 -19.07 9.56
CA PHE A 154 2.85 -17.67 9.32
C PHE A 154 3.21 -16.97 10.63
N ASN A 155 4.37 -16.31 10.66
CA ASN A 155 4.76 -15.41 11.74
C ASN A 155 5.28 -14.09 11.15
N LYS A 156 4.51 -13.03 11.33
CA LYS A 156 4.85 -11.68 10.88
C LYS A 156 6.22 -11.21 11.37
N ASN A 157 6.67 -11.67 12.54
CA ASN A 157 7.93 -11.23 13.13
C ASN A 157 9.16 -11.59 12.31
N PHE A 158 9.12 -12.64 11.50
CA PHE A 158 10.21 -13.02 10.60
C PHE A 158 10.35 -12.13 9.37
N TYR A 159 9.44 -11.21 9.16
CA TYR A 159 9.40 -10.37 7.96
C TYR A 159 9.79 -8.92 8.21
N TRP A 160 10.07 -8.55 9.45
CA TRP A 160 10.50 -7.20 9.74
C TRP A 160 11.88 -6.91 9.18
N ILE A 161 12.00 -5.81 8.43
CA ILE A 161 13.23 -5.25 7.92
C ILE A 161 13.46 -3.97 8.69
N ASN A 162 14.68 -3.79 9.22
CA ASN A 162 15.04 -2.64 10.04
C ASN A 162 16.29 -1.95 9.47
N TYR A 163 16.32 -0.62 9.55
CA TYR A 163 17.55 0.16 9.34
C TYR A 163 17.59 1.35 10.30
N TYR A 164 18.77 1.89 10.48
CA TYR A 164 18.98 3.09 11.30
C TYR A 164 19.06 4.33 10.42
N TYR A 165 18.38 5.39 10.84
CA TYR A 165 18.57 6.72 10.31
C TYR A 165 18.78 7.69 11.48
N LYS A 166 20.01 8.27 11.58
CA LYS A 166 20.46 8.98 12.78
C LYS A 166 20.27 8.07 14.02
N ASN A 167 19.54 8.53 15.01
CA ASN A 167 19.28 7.81 16.27
C ASN A 167 17.94 7.04 16.25
N TYR A 168 17.29 6.92 15.08
CA TYR A 168 15.97 6.30 14.96
C TYR A 168 16.06 4.94 14.29
N ILE A 169 15.27 3.98 14.80
CA ILE A 169 15.07 2.65 14.20
C ILE A 169 13.85 2.70 13.30
N ILE A 170 14.04 2.45 12.02
CA ILE A 170 12.96 2.42 11.04
C ILE A 170 12.60 0.97 10.74
N ASN A 171 11.33 0.64 10.90
CA ASN A 171 10.79 -0.70 10.72
C ASN A 171 9.90 -0.77 9.48
N SER A 172 10.06 -1.82 8.68
CA SER A 172 9.27 -2.01 7.47
C SER A 172 8.86 -3.46 7.28
N LEU A 173 7.65 -3.67 6.80
CA LEU A 173 7.18 -4.93 6.26
C LEU A 173 7.47 -5.00 4.74
N PRO A 174 7.46 -6.21 4.13
CA PRO A 174 7.62 -6.36 2.70
C PRO A 174 6.62 -5.51 1.90
N GLY A 175 7.09 -4.91 0.79
CA GLY A 175 6.28 -4.06 -0.08
C GLY A 175 6.22 -2.58 0.32
N VAL A 176 6.64 -2.22 1.52
CA VAL A 176 6.72 -0.82 1.95
C VAL A 176 7.87 -0.12 1.23
N PHE A 177 7.58 1.08 0.73
CA PHE A 177 8.58 1.88 0.02
C PHE A 177 9.76 2.22 0.92
N SER A 178 10.97 2.14 0.36
CA SER A 178 12.22 2.46 1.09
C SER A 178 12.45 1.60 2.34
N SER A 179 12.18 0.28 2.24
CA SER A 179 12.22 -0.64 3.38
C SER A 179 13.62 -0.89 3.95
N ASN A 180 14.69 -0.76 3.14
CA ASN A 180 16.07 -1.11 3.53
C ASN A 180 16.97 0.10 3.82
N LYS A 181 16.61 1.28 3.31
CA LYS A 181 17.37 2.52 3.44
C LYS A 181 16.50 3.72 3.16
N LEU A 182 16.91 4.89 3.63
CA LEU A 182 16.23 6.14 3.30
C LEU A 182 16.29 6.41 1.79
N ASP A 183 15.15 6.77 1.21
CA ASP A 183 15.04 7.24 -0.16
C ASP A 183 15.58 8.67 -0.31
N TYR A 184 16.27 8.95 -1.40
CA TYR A 184 16.86 10.27 -1.67
C TYR A 184 15.85 11.42 -1.73
N GLY A 185 14.62 11.16 -2.21
CA GLY A 185 13.54 12.13 -2.19
C GLY A 185 13.09 12.46 -0.78
N SER A 186 12.90 11.43 0.04
CA SER A 186 12.57 11.59 1.47
C SER A 186 13.70 12.30 2.22
N GLU A 187 14.96 11.99 1.94
CA GLU A 187 16.12 12.67 2.54
C GLU A 187 16.12 14.16 2.22
N LEU A 188 15.91 14.52 0.94
CA LEU A 188 15.82 15.91 0.52
C LEU A 188 14.61 16.63 1.16
N LEU A 189 13.47 15.95 1.28
CA LEU A 189 12.29 16.51 1.95
C LEU A 189 12.55 16.75 3.44
N ILE A 190 13.16 15.79 4.12
CA ILE A 190 13.56 15.87 5.54
C ILE A 190 14.55 17.03 5.77
N SER A 191 15.48 17.30 4.87
CA SER A 191 16.45 18.40 5.01
C SER A 191 15.78 19.78 5.08
N THR A 192 14.55 19.92 4.58
CA THR A 192 13.77 21.16 4.66
C THR A 192 12.99 21.32 5.98
N ILE A 193 12.98 20.28 6.84
CA ILE A 193 12.30 20.31 8.13
C ILE A 193 13.16 21.08 9.12
N LYS A 194 12.73 22.32 9.47
CA LYS A 194 13.35 23.13 10.50
C LYS A 194 12.56 22.96 11.80
N PRO A 195 13.13 22.35 12.86
CA PRO A 195 12.41 22.00 14.09
C PRO A 195 11.61 23.19 14.68
N ASN A 196 12.21 24.38 14.68
CA ASN A 196 11.58 25.59 15.22
C ASN A 196 10.38 26.12 14.42
N ASN A 197 10.18 25.63 13.19
CA ASN A 197 9.09 26.06 12.32
C ASN A 197 7.94 25.05 12.27
N ILE A 198 8.13 23.84 12.82
CA ILE A 198 7.12 22.78 12.82
C ILE A 198 6.27 22.90 14.08
N LYS A 199 4.98 23.22 13.91
CA LYS A 199 4.00 23.36 15.00
C LYS A 199 2.58 23.14 14.49
N GLY A 200 1.64 22.95 15.43
CA GLY A 200 0.21 22.84 15.12
C GLY A 200 -0.19 21.50 14.55
N LYS A 201 -1.22 21.43 13.73
CA LYS A 201 -1.71 20.21 13.12
C LYS A 201 -0.96 19.91 11.81
N ILE A 202 -0.41 18.71 11.70
CA ILE A 202 0.43 18.29 10.58
C ILE A 202 -0.20 17.04 9.97
N LEU A 203 -0.23 16.96 8.64
CA LEU A 203 -0.64 15.76 7.90
C LEU A 203 0.52 15.26 7.03
N GLU A 204 0.97 14.03 7.25
CA GLU A 204 1.84 13.31 6.33
C GLU A 204 1.00 12.41 5.43
N ILE A 205 1.08 12.59 4.10
CA ILE A 205 0.39 11.76 3.09
C ILE A 205 1.40 10.79 2.47
N GLY A 206 1.12 9.48 2.58
CA GLY A 206 2.02 8.41 2.13
C GLY A 206 3.14 8.17 3.14
N CYS A 207 2.78 7.81 4.37
CA CYS A 207 3.76 7.69 5.46
C CYS A 207 4.77 6.54 5.31
N GLY A 208 4.48 5.52 4.51
CA GLY A 208 5.38 4.39 4.26
C GLY A 208 5.87 3.74 5.56
N SER A 209 7.18 3.77 5.79
CA SER A 209 7.80 3.25 7.02
C SER A 209 7.66 4.19 8.23
N GLY A 210 7.12 5.40 8.08
CA GLY A 210 6.96 6.40 9.13
C GLY A 210 8.21 7.25 9.40
N ILE A 211 9.19 7.27 8.49
CA ILE A 211 10.46 8.00 8.69
C ILE A 211 10.25 9.50 8.82
N ILE A 212 9.43 10.13 7.96
CA ILE A 212 9.20 11.58 7.97
C ILE A 212 8.49 11.97 9.27
N SER A 213 7.44 11.22 9.66
CA SER A 213 6.76 11.39 10.94
C SER A 213 7.70 11.27 12.14
N THR A 214 8.60 10.27 12.11
CA THR A 214 9.58 10.06 13.18
C THR A 214 10.53 11.26 13.30
N ILE A 215 11.02 11.79 12.19
CA ILE A 215 11.90 12.97 12.19
C ILE A 215 11.16 14.21 12.68
N ILE A 216 9.93 14.44 12.21
CA ILE A 216 9.10 15.58 12.67
C ILE A 216 8.91 15.48 14.19
N GLY A 217 8.41 14.33 14.67
CA GLY A 217 8.08 14.16 16.07
C GLY A 217 9.27 14.09 17.01
N GLY A 218 10.41 13.56 16.54
CA GLY A 218 11.61 13.42 17.32
C GLY A 218 12.52 14.66 17.35
N THR A 219 12.28 15.62 16.46
CA THR A 219 13.14 16.83 16.39
C THR A 219 12.42 18.13 16.81
N THR A 220 11.09 18.18 16.75
CA THR A 220 10.38 19.41 17.09
C THR A 220 10.21 19.60 18.59
N ASN A 221 10.53 20.79 19.07
CA ASN A 221 10.35 21.20 20.48
C ASN A 221 9.03 21.96 20.71
N LYS A 222 8.24 22.17 19.65
CA LYS A 222 6.97 22.89 19.72
C LYS A 222 5.80 21.95 19.83
N LYS A 223 4.68 22.43 20.36
CA LYS A 223 3.44 21.66 20.44
C LYS A 223 2.92 21.34 19.04
N TYR A 224 2.76 20.06 18.74
CA TYR A 224 2.24 19.54 17.47
C TYR A 224 1.24 18.41 17.68
N LEU A 225 0.46 18.15 16.63
CA LEU A 225 -0.40 16.98 16.47
C LEU A 225 -0.21 16.45 15.05
N LEU A 226 0.35 15.25 14.91
CA LEU A 226 0.74 14.68 13.61
C LEU A 226 -0.22 13.55 13.23
N PHE A 227 -0.75 13.65 12.02
CA PHE A 227 -1.56 12.64 11.37
C PHE A 227 -0.76 12.05 10.21
N SER A 228 -0.52 10.74 10.24
CA SER A 228 0.25 10.03 9.22
C SER A 228 -0.64 9.01 8.54
N ILE A 229 -0.78 9.13 7.24
CA ILE A 229 -1.71 8.29 6.48
C ILE A 229 -1.03 7.58 5.32
N ASP A 230 -1.54 6.38 5.03
CA ASP A 230 -1.18 5.63 3.84
C ASP A 230 -2.37 4.84 3.32
N ILE A 231 -2.33 4.45 2.07
CA ILE A 231 -3.33 3.58 1.44
C ILE A 231 -3.05 2.11 1.72
N ASN A 232 -1.79 1.74 1.95
CA ASN A 232 -1.31 0.37 2.13
C ASN A 232 -1.26 -0.01 3.61
N SER A 233 -1.87 -1.15 3.99
CA SER A 233 -1.90 -1.61 5.38
C SER A 233 -0.52 -1.99 5.93
N ASN A 234 0.39 -2.53 5.09
CA ASN A 234 1.76 -2.82 5.51
C ASN A 234 2.52 -1.54 5.87
N ALA A 235 2.27 -0.43 5.14
CA ALA A 235 2.82 0.88 5.46
C ALA A 235 2.27 1.41 6.80
N ILE A 236 0.96 1.30 7.01
CA ILE A 236 0.33 1.69 8.28
C ILE A 236 0.93 0.91 9.46
N THR A 237 1.04 -0.41 9.32
CA THR A 237 1.61 -1.29 10.35
C THR A 237 3.08 -0.98 10.60
N SER A 238 3.86 -0.70 9.55
CA SER A 238 5.28 -0.33 9.62
C SER A 238 5.48 1.01 10.32
N SER A 239 4.72 2.02 9.91
CA SER A 239 4.76 3.37 10.50
C SER A 239 4.38 3.34 11.99
N LYS A 240 3.32 2.62 12.37
CA LYS A 240 2.94 2.44 13.78
C LYS A 240 4.09 1.83 14.61
N LYS A 241 4.75 0.78 14.10
CA LYS A 241 5.88 0.15 14.79
C LYS A 241 7.07 1.11 14.91
N THR A 242 7.42 1.83 13.84
CA THR A 242 8.51 2.81 13.85
C THR A 242 8.26 3.92 14.88
N ILE A 243 7.06 4.48 14.91
CA ILE A 243 6.67 5.53 15.85
C ILE A 243 6.72 5.03 17.29
N LEU A 244 6.22 3.81 17.55
CA LEU A 244 6.21 3.19 18.86
C LEU A 244 7.63 2.95 19.40
N VAL A 245 8.50 2.32 18.61
CA VAL A 245 9.87 1.97 19.01
C VAL A 245 10.72 3.21 19.29
N ASN A 246 10.47 4.31 18.59
CA ASN A 246 11.17 5.59 18.78
C ASN A 246 10.49 6.52 19.80
N ASN A 247 9.45 6.07 20.50
CA ASN A 247 8.72 6.84 21.52
C ASN A 247 8.17 8.20 21.00
N ILE A 248 7.79 8.28 19.72
CA ILE A 248 7.24 9.51 19.14
C ILE A 248 5.82 9.74 19.65
N LYS A 249 5.61 10.89 20.27
CA LYS A 249 4.32 11.25 20.88
C LYS A 249 3.42 12.04 19.91
N ASN A 250 2.16 12.24 20.26
CA ASN A 250 1.19 13.05 19.54
C ASN A 250 1.08 12.73 18.03
N THR A 251 1.24 11.44 17.68
CA THR A 251 1.21 10.97 16.30
C THR A 251 0.17 9.87 16.11
N TYR A 252 -0.72 10.05 15.16
CA TYR A 252 -1.82 9.14 14.82
C TYR A 252 -1.62 8.57 13.42
N VAL A 253 -1.56 7.25 13.30
CA VAL A 253 -1.35 6.54 12.03
C VAL A 253 -2.59 5.76 11.66
N PHE A 254 -3.19 6.05 10.50
CA PHE A 254 -4.42 5.40 10.04
C PHE A 254 -4.54 5.38 8.50
N PRO A 255 -5.37 4.48 7.93
CA PRO A 255 -5.52 4.35 6.48
C PRO A 255 -6.33 5.49 5.86
N SER A 256 -5.87 5.96 4.68
CA SER A 256 -6.60 6.92 3.84
C SER A 256 -6.09 6.88 2.39
N ASP A 257 -6.98 6.98 1.40
CA ASP A 257 -6.61 7.34 0.03
C ASP A 257 -6.56 8.87 -0.07
N VAL A 258 -5.36 9.42 0.05
CA VAL A 258 -5.11 10.86 0.14
C VAL A 258 -5.98 11.48 1.25
N TYR A 259 -7.01 12.23 0.93
CA TYR A 259 -7.88 12.90 1.89
C TYR A 259 -9.18 12.15 2.22
N SER A 260 -9.35 10.90 1.76
CA SER A 260 -10.64 10.18 1.86
C SER A 260 -11.13 9.95 3.30
N ASN A 261 -10.23 9.94 4.26
CA ASN A 261 -10.54 9.76 5.68
C ASN A 261 -10.05 10.96 6.53
N ILE A 262 -10.03 12.16 5.92
CA ILE A 262 -9.57 13.41 6.55
C ILE A 262 -10.72 14.41 6.60
N ASN A 263 -11.02 14.88 7.81
CA ASN A 263 -12.09 15.86 8.07
C ASN A 263 -11.57 17.17 8.69
N GLU A 264 -10.24 17.34 8.79
CA GLU A 264 -9.61 18.46 9.48
C GLU A 264 -8.77 19.34 8.54
N LYS A 265 -8.40 20.51 9.02
CA LYS A 265 -7.45 21.41 8.36
C LYS A 265 -6.14 21.48 9.11
N PHE A 266 -5.04 21.58 8.34
CA PHE A 266 -3.68 21.46 8.80
C PHE A 266 -2.87 22.75 8.62
N ASP A 267 -1.91 22.96 9.50
CA ASP A 267 -0.91 24.00 9.37
C ASP A 267 0.17 23.61 8.37
N LEU A 268 0.50 22.29 8.30
CA LEU A 268 1.44 21.71 7.34
C LEU A 268 0.86 20.39 6.78
N ILE A 269 0.88 20.25 5.47
CA ILE A 269 0.70 18.96 4.78
C ILE A 269 2.05 18.63 4.14
N ILE A 270 2.58 17.42 4.39
CA ILE A 270 3.87 16.98 3.85
C ILE A 270 3.71 15.64 3.13
N SER A 271 4.42 15.45 2.01
CA SER A 271 4.32 14.21 1.23
C SER A 271 5.57 13.94 0.39
N ASN A 272 5.99 12.68 0.35
CA ASN A 272 6.80 12.11 -0.73
C ASN A 272 5.90 11.18 -1.55
N PRO A 273 5.12 11.69 -2.51
CA PRO A 273 4.14 10.90 -3.23
C PRO A 273 4.82 9.90 -4.18
N PRO A 274 4.24 8.72 -4.42
CA PRO A 274 4.77 7.76 -5.37
C PRO A 274 4.72 8.34 -6.80
N PHE A 275 5.83 8.13 -7.55
CA PHE A 275 5.98 8.57 -8.94
C PHE A 275 5.72 7.45 -9.94
N HIS A 276 5.65 6.21 -9.47
CA HIS A 276 5.44 5.01 -10.26
C HIS A 276 4.15 4.32 -9.88
N VAL A 277 3.38 3.92 -10.89
CA VAL A 277 2.27 2.96 -10.75
C VAL A 277 2.65 1.76 -11.61
N GLY A 278 3.22 0.74 -10.99
CA GLY A 278 3.83 -0.39 -11.67
C GLY A 278 5.09 0.04 -12.44
N LEU A 279 5.09 -0.11 -13.78
CA LEU A 279 6.18 0.30 -14.66
C LEU A 279 5.96 1.70 -15.28
N ASN A 280 4.80 2.31 -15.06
CA ASN A 280 4.46 3.60 -15.64
C ASN A 280 4.61 4.72 -14.60
N TYR A 281 5.01 5.89 -15.07
CA TYR A 281 4.97 7.10 -14.26
C TYR A 281 3.54 7.61 -14.16
N SER A 282 3.11 8.00 -12.97
CA SER A 282 1.78 8.59 -12.77
C SER A 282 1.87 9.85 -11.92
N LEU A 283 1.19 10.88 -12.40
CA LEU A 283 0.99 12.12 -11.66
C LEU A 283 -0.36 12.18 -10.91
N ASP A 284 -1.15 11.11 -10.98
CA ASP A 284 -2.53 11.11 -10.50
C ASP A 284 -2.62 11.41 -9.00
N ILE A 285 -1.73 10.83 -8.19
CA ILE A 285 -1.73 11.00 -6.74
C ILE A 285 -1.35 12.43 -6.38
N ILE A 286 -0.26 12.93 -6.95
CA ILE A 286 0.17 14.31 -6.70
C ILE A 286 -0.86 15.31 -7.21
N TYR A 287 -1.53 15.01 -8.33
CA TYR A 287 -2.64 15.83 -8.82
C TYR A 287 -3.79 15.88 -7.82
N LYS A 288 -4.20 14.73 -7.27
CA LYS A 288 -5.25 14.66 -6.22
C LYS A 288 -4.84 15.47 -4.98
N ILE A 289 -3.57 15.38 -4.56
CA ILE A 289 -3.04 16.14 -3.42
C ILE A 289 -3.17 17.64 -3.68
N ILE A 290 -2.60 18.14 -4.79
CA ILE A 290 -2.53 19.56 -5.10
C ILE A 290 -3.90 20.16 -5.40
N TYR A 291 -4.76 19.44 -6.12
CA TYR A 291 -6.10 19.93 -6.51
C TYR A 291 -6.99 20.20 -5.31
N ASN A 292 -6.95 19.32 -4.31
CA ASN A 292 -7.82 19.38 -3.16
C ASN A 292 -7.20 20.12 -1.95
N VAL A 293 -5.92 20.46 -2.00
CA VAL A 293 -5.16 20.93 -0.83
C VAL A 293 -5.77 22.13 -0.10
N LYS A 294 -6.39 23.07 -0.83
CA LYS A 294 -7.03 24.27 -0.23
C LYS A 294 -8.14 23.93 0.77
N LYS A 295 -8.83 22.79 0.60
CA LYS A 295 -9.86 22.32 1.53
C LYS A 295 -9.28 21.89 2.88
N TYR A 296 -8.03 21.42 2.87
CA TYR A 296 -7.37 20.78 4.01
C TYR A 296 -6.23 21.60 4.61
N LEU A 297 -5.89 22.75 4.03
CA LEU A 297 -4.97 23.71 4.63
C LEU A 297 -5.74 24.80 5.39
N LYS A 298 -5.23 25.18 6.54
CA LYS A 298 -5.62 26.42 7.21
C LYS A 298 -5.14 27.63 6.39
N TYR A 299 -5.69 28.81 6.65
CA TYR A 299 -5.12 30.07 6.15
C TYR A 299 -3.68 30.22 6.66
N GLY A 300 -2.76 30.59 5.80
CA GLY A 300 -1.31 30.58 6.09
C GLY A 300 -0.64 29.20 6.15
N GLY A 301 -1.41 28.10 6.03
CA GLY A 301 -0.88 26.75 6.01
C GLY A 301 -0.09 26.42 4.75
N GLU A 302 0.77 25.39 4.82
CA GLU A 302 1.71 25.00 3.78
C GLU A 302 1.48 23.56 3.32
N LEU A 303 1.47 23.33 2.00
CA LEU A 303 1.74 22.00 1.42
C LEU A 303 3.21 21.95 1.03
N ARG A 304 3.94 20.96 1.55
CA ARG A 304 5.32 20.69 1.19
C ARG A 304 5.44 19.28 0.61
N PHE A 305 6.02 19.14 -0.57
CA PHE A 305 6.20 17.82 -1.19
C PHE A 305 7.47 17.78 -2.01
N VAL A 306 8.03 16.58 -2.14
CA VAL A 306 9.16 16.31 -3.02
C VAL A 306 8.67 15.71 -4.34
N ALA A 307 9.35 16.06 -5.42
CA ALA A 307 9.04 15.61 -6.77
C ALA A 307 10.30 15.30 -7.56
N ASN A 308 10.24 14.30 -8.43
CA ASN A 308 11.34 13.96 -9.31
C ASN A 308 11.45 14.94 -10.48
N ASN A 309 12.66 15.43 -10.79
CA ASN A 309 12.89 16.51 -11.76
C ASN A 309 12.54 16.16 -13.21
N PHE A 310 12.54 14.88 -13.60
CA PHE A 310 12.20 14.50 -14.97
C PHE A 310 10.70 14.48 -15.26
N LEU A 311 9.84 14.60 -14.24
CA LEU A 311 8.39 14.66 -14.43
C LEU A 311 7.90 16.10 -14.62
N PRO A 312 6.95 16.35 -15.54
CA PRO A 312 6.56 17.70 -15.92
C PRO A 312 5.58 18.35 -14.92
N TYR A 313 5.97 18.45 -13.65
CA TYR A 313 5.14 19.05 -12.59
C TYR A 313 4.75 20.50 -12.84
N PHE A 314 5.59 21.27 -13.53
CA PHE A 314 5.29 22.65 -13.88
C PHE A 314 3.95 22.78 -14.65
N LYS A 315 3.53 21.77 -15.39
CA LYS A 315 2.21 21.75 -16.05
C LYS A 315 1.05 21.77 -15.05
N LEU A 316 1.24 21.17 -13.87
CA LEU A 316 0.26 21.17 -12.78
C LEU A 316 0.16 22.58 -12.12
N PHE A 317 1.17 23.40 -12.31
CA PHE A 317 1.36 24.66 -11.61
C PHE A 317 0.99 25.90 -12.43
N LYS A 318 0.78 25.79 -13.74
CA LYS A 318 0.52 26.91 -14.67
C LYS A 318 -0.54 27.94 -14.18
N LYS A 319 -1.39 27.56 -13.23
CA LYS A 319 -2.43 28.44 -12.66
C LYS A 319 -2.21 28.83 -11.19
N LYS A 320 -1.08 28.45 -10.54
CA LYS A 320 -0.84 28.69 -9.11
C LYS A 320 0.36 29.61 -8.92
N LYS A 321 0.08 30.90 -8.66
CA LYS A 321 1.10 31.97 -8.43
C LYS A 321 1.93 31.82 -7.13
N GLN A 322 1.72 30.75 -6.33
CA GLN A 322 2.22 30.67 -4.94
C GLN A 322 3.09 29.42 -4.69
N ILE A 323 3.86 29.00 -5.70
CA ILE A 323 4.75 27.85 -5.58
C ILE A 323 6.17 28.35 -5.39
N HIS A 324 6.80 27.87 -4.33
CA HIS A 324 8.19 28.16 -4.00
C HIS A 324 9.00 26.87 -4.04
N ILE A 325 10.24 26.95 -4.53
CA ILE A 325 11.22 25.87 -4.41
C ILE A 325 11.97 26.10 -3.11
N LEU A 326 11.92 25.10 -2.20
CA LEU A 326 12.63 25.15 -0.92
C LEU A 326 14.06 24.65 -1.06
N CYS A 327 14.26 23.56 -1.80
CA CYS A 327 15.57 23.04 -2.19
C CYS A 327 15.47 22.15 -3.44
N LYS A 328 16.59 21.96 -4.10
CA LYS A 328 16.70 21.18 -5.32
C LYS A 328 18.07 20.50 -5.39
N ASN A 329 18.10 19.25 -5.86
CA ASN A 329 19.32 18.57 -6.28
C ASN A 329 19.19 18.07 -7.72
N LYS A 330 20.14 17.25 -8.20
CA LYS A 330 20.13 16.71 -9.57
C LYS A 330 18.84 15.98 -9.93
N ASN A 331 18.26 15.22 -8.98
CA ASN A 331 17.15 14.29 -9.25
C ASN A 331 15.81 14.76 -8.70
N PHE A 332 15.79 15.58 -7.65
CA PHE A 332 14.58 15.92 -6.90
C PHE A 332 14.49 17.43 -6.61
N THR A 333 13.26 17.91 -6.50
CA THR A 333 12.94 19.26 -6.05
C THR A 333 11.87 19.20 -4.94
N VAL A 334 12.08 19.93 -3.87
CA VAL A 334 11.07 20.14 -2.82
C VAL A 334 10.33 21.42 -3.09
N TYR A 335 9.03 21.30 -3.25
CA TYR A 335 8.10 22.41 -3.49
C TYR A 335 7.32 22.75 -2.23
N SER A 336 6.99 24.03 -2.09
CA SER A 336 6.09 24.59 -1.07
C SER A 336 4.96 25.36 -1.76
N ILE A 337 3.73 25.12 -1.32
CA ILE A 337 2.52 25.84 -1.74
C ILE A 337 1.85 26.37 -0.49
N LYS A 338 1.69 27.69 -0.36
CA LYS A 338 0.98 28.31 0.76
C LYS A 338 -0.49 28.58 0.42
N ASN A 339 -1.35 28.42 1.41
CA ASN A 339 -2.75 28.79 1.34
C ASN A 339 -2.91 30.22 1.86
N ILE A 340 -2.88 31.17 0.95
CA ILE A 340 -3.00 32.61 1.22
C ILE A 340 -4.34 33.07 0.71
#